data_0b2d7b0ccd0a18cc3bee888f68e1ee3a
#
_entry.id   0b2d7b0ccd0a18cc3bee888f68e1ee3a
#
_cell.length_a   1.000
_cell.length_b   1.000
_cell.length_c   1.000
_cell.angle_alpha   90.00
_cell.angle_beta   90.00
_cell.angle_gamma   90.00
#
_symmetry.space_group_name_H-M   'P 1'
#
loop_
_entity.id
_entity.type
_entity.pdbx_description
1 polymer ?
#
loop_
_entity_poly.entity_id
_entity_poly.type
_entity_poly.pdbx_seq_one_letter_code
_entity_poly.pdbx_strand_id
1 'polypeptide(L)'
;YSRSPEAYCMYSHDDSIKSAEDLRGKTIAGPVGTNLHQLLIAYLEKAGMTIEDVNFVNMAIPDAKAALDGKSADVALLAGPTAYKAGQQGYNLVTNGKGLTDAVIAVAVTEEFYNEHKEDIEIFMNAEENIIKYINENHEEAMEIVAKELDLEKSAVEEMYKQYDFNMETTDADIKAFQNVADFMLKTGMIETEVNA
;
A
#
# COMPACT_ATOMS: atom_id res chain seq x y z
N TYR A 1 -5.41 8.39 9.07
CA TYR A 1 -4.72 7.13 9.41
C TYR A 1 -5.47 5.94 8.83
N SER A 2 -4.77 4.99 8.24
CA SER A 2 -5.36 3.72 7.81
C SER A 2 -4.36 2.58 7.88
N ARG A 3 -4.87 1.36 8.05
CA ARG A 3 -4.12 0.11 7.93
C ARG A 3 -4.80 -0.74 6.86
N SER A 4 -4.05 -1.13 5.84
CA SER A 4 -4.64 -1.80 4.68
C SER A 4 -3.66 -2.74 3.96
N PRO A 5 -3.05 -3.71 4.64
CA PRO A 5 -2.05 -4.58 4.00
C PRO A 5 -2.60 -5.32 2.78
N GLU A 6 -3.87 -5.74 2.80
CA GLU A 6 -4.48 -6.47 1.69
C GLU A 6 -4.71 -5.62 0.42
N ALA A 7 -4.70 -4.29 0.55
CA ALA A 7 -4.83 -3.38 -0.59
C ALA A 7 -3.55 -3.23 -1.43
N TYR A 8 -2.41 -3.72 -0.93
CA TYR A 8 -1.13 -3.74 -1.65
C TYR A 8 -0.93 -5.13 -2.27
N CYS A 9 -0.83 -5.19 -3.59
CA CYS A 9 -0.90 -6.43 -4.34
C CYS A 9 0.22 -6.55 -5.38
N MET A 10 0.57 -7.79 -5.72
CA MET A 10 1.41 -8.15 -6.85
C MET A 10 0.56 -8.90 -7.86
N TYR A 11 0.43 -8.36 -9.07
CA TYR A 11 -0.33 -8.99 -10.15
C TYR A 11 0.55 -9.38 -11.32
N SER A 12 0.24 -10.51 -11.94
CA SER A 12 0.90 -11.01 -13.15
C SER A 12 -0.09 -11.29 -14.28
N HIS A 13 0.37 -11.15 -15.52
CA HIS A 13 -0.33 -11.65 -16.70
C HIS A 13 -0.05 -13.14 -16.96
N ASP A 14 0.85 -13.77 -16.19
CA ASP A 14 1.28 -15.16 -16.33
C ASP A 14 0.74 -15.98 -15.15
N ASP A 15 -0.21 -16.87 -15.43
CA ASP A 15 -0.84 -17.75 -14.43
C ASP A 15 0.12 -18.81 -13.85
N SER A 16 1.30 -18.98 -14.45
CA SER A 16 2.33 -19.90 -13.95
C SER A 16 3.09 -19.33 -12.75
N ILE A 17 3.08 -18.00 -12.54
CA ILE A 17 3.71 -17.35 -11.40
C ILE A 17 2.79 -17.48 -10.18
N LYS A 18 3.13 -18.38 -9.25
CA LYS A 18 2.33 -18.72 -8.06
C LYS A 18 3.08 -18.62 -6.74
N SER A 19 4.40 -18.56 -6.81
CA SER A 19 5.28 -18.51 -5.65
C SER A 19 6.37 -17.45 -5.81
N ALA A 20 7.09 -17.15 -4.75
CA ALA A 20 8.20 -16.21 -4.81
C ALA A 20 9.36 -16.73 -5.69
N GLU A 21 9.58 -18.04 -5.70
CA GLU A 21 10.61 -18.70 -6.53
C GLU A 21 10.36 -18.50 -8.03
N ASP A 22 9.09 -18.41 -8.45
CA ASP A 22 8.71 -18.18 -9.86
C ASP A 22 9.07 -16.77 -10.35
N LEU A 23 9.37 -15.85 -9.40
CA LEU A 23 9.80 -14.47 -9.71
C LEU A 23 11.26 -14.37 -10.15
N ARG A 24 12.06 -15.43 -10.00
CA ARG A 24 13.48 -15.40 -10.33
C ARG A 24 13.70 -15.01 -11.79
N GLY A 25 14.47 -13.92 -11.99
CA GLY A 25 14.77 -13.35 -13.31
C GLY A 25 13.60 -12.64 -14.00
N LYS A 26 12.43 -12.55 -13.36
CA LYS A 26 11.26 -11.84 -13.89
C LYS A 26 11.42 -10.33 -13.77
N THR A 27 10.78 -9.60 -14.68
CA THR A 27 10.70 -8.15 -14.62
C THR A 27 9.51 -7.71 -13.78
N ILE A 28 9.78 -7.00 -12.70
CA ILE A 28 8.78 -6.53 -11.74
C ILE A 28 8.77 -5.00 -11.75
N ALA A 29 7.61 -4.41 -12.00
CA ALA A 29 7.42 -2.97 -12.07
C ALA A 29 6.71 -2.42 -10.84
N GLY A 30 7.21 -1.33 -10.28
CA GLY A 30 6.55 -0.66 -9.14
C GLY A 30 7.39 0.41 -8.47
N PRO A 31 6.82 1.16 -7.52
CA PRO A 31 7.50 2.30 -6.90
C PRO A 31 8.47 1.87 -5.79
N VAL A 32 9.70 2.39 -5.85
CA VAL A 32 10.73 2.24 -4.81
C VAL A 32 10.36 3.04 -3.56
N GLY A 33 10.74 2.55 -2.36
CA GLY A 33 10.60 3.27 -1.10
C GLY A 33 9.17 3.33 -0.54
N THR A 34 8.31 2.43 -0.98
CA THR A 34 6.89 2.39 -0.59
C THR A 34 6.53 1.06 0.07
N ASN A 35 5.32 0.95 0.64
CA ASN A 35 4.76 -0.32 1.12
C ASN A 35 4.75 -1.42 0.05
N LEU A 36 4.63 -1.07 -1.24
CA LEU A 36 4.72 -2.03 -2.35
C LEU A 36 6.13 -2.57 -2.52
N HIS A 37 7.15 -1.73 -2.36
CA HIS A 37 8.55 -2.19 -2.38
C HIS A 37 8.85 -3.11 -1.19
N GLN A 38 8.34 -2.76 0.00
CA GLN A 38 8.44 -3.60 1.18
C GLN A 38 7.76 -4.96 0.97
N LEU A 39 6.56 -4.96 0.37
CA LEU A 39 5.85 -6.19 0.01
C LEU A 39 6.70 -7.10 -0.89
N LEU A 40 7.30 -6.56 -1.96
CA LEU A 40 8.16 -7.33 -2.85
C LEU A 40 9.33 -7.97 -2.09
N ILE A 41 10.08 -7.17 -1.33
CA ILE A 41 11.25 -7.67 -0.60
C ILE A 41 10.84 -8.71 0.43
N ALA A 42 9.80 -8.47 1.23
CA ALA A 42 9.31 -9.42 2.22
C ALA A 42 8.82 -10.74 1.58
N TYR A 43 8.25 -10.67 0.38
CA TYR A 43 7.82 -11.87 -0.35
C TYR A 43 9.00 -12.66 -0.89
N LEU A 44 10.01 -12.00 -1.46
CA LEU A 44 11.25 -12.65 -1.94
C LEU A 44 12.02 -13.31 -0.79
N GLU A 45 12.12 -12.65 0.36
CA GLU A 45 12.81 -13.17 1.55
C GLU A 45 12.20 -14.49 2.06
N LYS A 46 10.89 -14.71 1.92
CA LYS A 46 10.26 -16.00 2.27
C LYS A 46 10.81 -17.18 1.48
N ALA A 47 11.30 -16.92 0.27
CA ALA A 47 11.94 -17.91 -0.60
C ALA A 47 13.48 -17.89 -0.51
N GLY A 48 14.06 -17.14 0.43
CA GLY A 48 15.51 -16.95 0.53
C GLY A 48 16.10 -16.19 -0.65
N MET A 49 15.27 -15.39 -1.32
CA MET A 49 15.64 -14.54 -2.45
C MET A 49 15.86 -13.09 -2.01
N THR A 50 16.53 -12.32 -2.84
CA THR A 50 16.78 -10.89 -2.67
C THR A 50 16.28 -10.11 -3.88
N ILE A 51 16.30 -8.79 -3.82
CA ILE A 51 15.93 -7.93 -4.94
C ILE A 51 16.84 -8.14 -6.18
N GLU A 52 18.06 -8.64 -5.98
CA GLU A 52 19.01 -8.94 -7.06
C GLU A 52 18.62 -10.20 -7.87
N ASP A 53 17.74 -11.03 -7.33
CA ASP A 53 17.24 -12.22 -8.03
C ASP A 53 16.16 -11.89 -9.08
N VAL A 54 15.69 -10.64 -9.14
CA VAL A 54 14.63 -10.15 -10.06
C VAL A 54 15.11 -8.89 -10.79
N ASN A 55 14.45 -8.55 -11.91
CA ASN A 55 14.66 -7.30 -12.62
C ASN A 55 13.66 -6.25 -12.13
N PHE A 56 13.97 -5.57 -11.02
CA PHE A 56 13.06 -4.57 -10.49
C PHE A 56 13.20 -3.23 -11.21
N VAL A 57 12.09 -2.71 -11.72
CA VAL A 57 12.02 -1.45 -12.47
C VAL A 57 11.18 -0.44 -11.67
N ASN A 58 11.82 0.66 -11.25
CA ASN A 58 11.14 1.73 -10.52
C ASN A 58 10.22 2.53 -11.45
N MET A 59 8.94 2.52 -11.16
CA MET A 59 7.93 3.35 -11.85
C MET A 59 6.69 3.56 -10.98
N ALA A 60 5.93 4.60 -11.28
CA ALA A 60 4.66 4.88 -10.59
C ALA A 60 3.62 3.77 -10.86
N ILE A 61 2.64 3.63 -9.97
CA ILE A 61 1.59 2.58 -10.07
C ILE A 61 0.87 2.59 -11.43
N PRO A 62 0.45 3.74 -12.00
CA PRO A 62 -0.19 3.74 -13.32
C PRO A 62 0.71 3.22 -14.44
N ASP A 63 2.00 3.57 -14.40
CA ASP A 63 2.99 3.13 -15.38
C ASP A 63 3.31 1.62 -15.21
N ALA A 64 3.40 1.14 -13.97
CA ALA A 64 3.57 -0.28 -13.67
C ALA A 64 2.38 -1.11 -14.19
N LYS A 65 1.15 -0.59 -14.05
CA LYS A 65 -0.05 -1.22 -14.64
C LYS A 65 0.02 -1.23 -16.17
N ALA A 66 0.43 -0.11 -16.79
CA ALA A 66 0.60 -0.05 -18.24
C ALA A 66 1.70 -1.00 -18.74
N ALA A 67 2.80 -1.14 -18.00
CA ALA A 67 3.88 -2.10 -18.30
C ALA A 67 3.38 -3.55 -18.22
N LEU A 68 2.52 -3.88 -17.24
CA LEU A 68 1.87 -5.18 -17.13
C LEU A 68 0.93 -5.44 -18.32
N ASP A 69 0.08 -4.46 -18.68
CA ASP A 69 -0.84 -4.55 -19.79
C ASP A 69 -0.12 -4.75 -21.12
N GLY A 70 0.98 -4.01 -21.32
CA GLY A 70 1.85 -4.10 -22.49
C GLY A 70 2.82 -5.28 -22.48
N LYS A 71 2.82 -6.10 -21.42
CA LYS A 71 3.72 -7.26 -21.22
C LYS A 71 5.21 -6.90 -21.26
N SER A 72 5.57 -5.66 -20.94
CA SER A 72 6.96 -5.23 -20.73
C SER A 72 7.42 -5.49 -19.30
N ALA A 73 6.50 -5.75 -18.37
CA ALA A 73 6.74 -6.31 -17.06
C ALA A 73 5.96 -7.61 -16.88
N ASP A 74 6.57 -8.61 -16.25
CA ASP A 74 5.92 -9.88 -15.91
C ASP A 74 4.97 -9.72 -14.72
N VAL A 75 5.32 -8.83 -13.77
CA VAL A 75 4.59 -8.55 -12.54
C VAL A 75 4.54 -7.05 -12.31
N ALA A 76 3.41 -6.56 -11.81
CA ALA A 76 3.25 -5.18 -11.36
C ALA A 76 2.87 -5.12 -9.88
N LEU A 77 3.47 -4.17 -9.17
CA LEU A 77 3.13 -3.80 -7.80
C LEU A 77 2.04 -2.73 -7.85
N LEU A 78 0.84 -3.09 -7.41
CA LEU A 78 -0.35 -2.26 -7.52
C LEU A 78 -1.05 -2.08 -6.17
N ALA A 79 -1.77 -0.98 -5.99
CA ALA A 79 -2.56 -0.73 -4.79
C ALA A 79 -3.87 -0.03 -5.12
N GLY A 80 -4.82 -0.11 -4.18
CA GLY A 80 -6.10 0.58 -4.24
C GLY A 80 -6.90 0.31 -5.51
N PRO A 81 -7.51 1.35 -6.13
CA PRO A 81 -8.34 1.18 -7.33
C PRO A 81 -7.66 0.49 -8.50
N THR A 82 -6.34 0.71 -8.66
CA THR A 82 -5.58 0.07 -9.75
C THR A 82 -5.40 -1.42 -9.52
N ALA A 83 -5.14 -1.85 -8.28
CA ALA A 83 -5.08 -3.25 -7.90
C ALA A 83 -6.45 -3.92 -8.07
N TYR A 84 -7.53 -3.27 -7.63
CA TYR A 84 -8.89 -3.76 -7.81
C TYR A 84 -9.22 -3.98 -9.30
N LYS A 85 -8.97 -2.96 -10.15
CA LYS A 85 -9.19 -3.06 -11.60
C LYS A 85 -8.38 -4.19 -12.24
N ALA A 86 -7.13 -4.43 -11.80
CA ALA A 86 -6.33 -5.55 -12.30
C ALA A 86 -6.96 -6.91 -11.96
N GLY A 87 -7.46 -7.09 -10.74
CA GLY A 87 -8.21 -8.29 -10.35
C GLY A 87 -9.45 -8.52 -11.21
N GLN A 88 -10.25 -7.47 -11.46
CA GLN A 88 -11.44 -7.55 -12.32
C GLN A 88 -11.11 -7.85 -13.78
N GLN A 89 -9.94 -7.45 -14.26
CA GLN A 89 -9.44 -7.78 -15.61
C GLN A 89 -8.92 -9.22 -15.71
N GLY A 90 -8.93 -9.99 -14.64
CA GLY A 90 -8.51 -11.38 -14.61
C GLY A 90 -6.99 -11.59 -14.52
N TYR A 91 -6.22 -10.58 -14.11
CA TYR A 91 -4.81 -10.80 -13.81
C TYR A 91 -4.64 -11.74 -12.61
N ASN A 92 -3.62 -12.58 -12.67
CA ASN A 92 -3.26 -13.49 -11.58
C ASN A 92 -2.72 -12.72 -10.38
N LEU A 93 -3.39 -12.83 -9.23
CA LEU A 93 -2.90 -12.32 -7.96
C LEU A 93 -1.78 -13.24 -7.44
N VAL A 94 -0.53 -12.78 -7.52
CA VAL A 94 0.63 -13.53 -7.03
C VAL A 94 0.65 -13.54 -5.49
N THR A 95 0.47 -12.37 -4.88
CA THR A 95 0.36 -12.20 -3.42
C THR A 95 -0.20 -10.82 -3.09
N ASN A 96 -0.58 -10.63 -1.83
CA ASN A 96 -0.87 -9.32 -1.25
C ASN A 96 -0.08 -9.11 0.05
N GLY A 97 -0.25 -7.93 0.68
CA GLY A 97 0.51 -7.55 1.85
C GLY A 97 0.13 -8.24 3.16
N LYS A 98 -0.93 -9.08 3.18
CA LYS A 98 -1.38 -9.77 4.40
C LYS A 98 -0.28 -10.66 4.98
N GLY A 99 0.14 -10.34 6.21
CA GLY A 99 1.22 -11.07 6.90
C GLY A 99 2.61 -10.89 6.28
N LEU A 100 2.77 -9.89 5.40
CA LEU A 100 4.03 -9.49 4.77
C LEU A 100 4.42 -8.06 5.12
N THR A 101 3.44 -7.16 5.21
CA THR A 101 3.64 -5.76 5.57
C THR A 101 2.57 -5.32 6.55
N ASP A 102 2.87 -4.32 7.36
CA ASP A 102 1.88 -3.69 8.24
C ASP A 102 1.03 -2.66 7.49
N ALA A 103 1.57 -2.08 6.43
CA ALA A 103 0.92 -1.11 5.54
C ALA A 103 0.18 0.01 6.29
N VAL A 104 0.84 0.57 7.31
CA VAL A 104 0.33 1.69 8.10
C VAL A 104 0.57 2.98 7.33
N ILE A 105 -0.47 3.80 7.25
CA ILE A 105 -0.41 5.15 6.69
C ILE A 105 -0.75 6.13 7.78
N ALA A 106 0.09 7.14 7.99
CA ALA A 106 -0.11 8.19 8.98
C ALA A 106 0.18 9.57 8.42
N VAL A 107 -0.36 10.58 9.07
CA VAL A 107 0.04 11.97 8.88
C VAL A 107 1.11 12.29 9.92
N ALA A 108 2.23 12.84 9.46
CA ALA A 108 3.32 13.28 10.33
C ALA A 108 3.57 14.78 10.16
N VAL A 109 3.97 15.43 11.23
CA VAL A 109 4.38 16.83 11.23
C VAL A 109 5.74 16.96 11.92
N THR A 110 6.51 17.99 11.57
CA THR A 110 7.74 18.31 12.31
C THR A 110 7.43 18.83 13.71
N GLU A 111 8.35 18.69 14.66
CA GLU A 111 8.22 19.24 16.01
C GLU A 111 8.05 20.77 15.98
N GLU A 112 8.76 21.46 15.08
CA GLU A 112 8.64 22.89 14.88
C GLU A 112 7.21 23.26 14.46
N PHE A 113 6.66 22.60 13.42
CA PHE A 113 5.30 22.82 12.96
C PHE A 113 4.28 22.52 14.08
N TYR A 114 4.46 21.42 14.81
CA TYR A 114 3.58 21.06 15.92
C TYR A 114 3.54 22.17 16.99
N ASN A 115 4.70 22.74 17.35
CA ASN A 115 4.79 23.76 18.38
C ASN A 115 4.19 25.11 17.95
N GLU A 116 4.31 25.45 16.68
CA GLU A 116 3.85 26.74 16.13
C GLU A 116 2.39 26.73 15.68
N HIS A 117 1.83 25.55 15.33
CA HIS A 117 0.53 25.40 14.67
C HIS A 117 -0.43 24.45 15.42
N LYS A 118 -0.45 24.48 16.74
CA LYS A 118 -1.29 23.57 17.54
C LYS A 118 -2.77 23.68 17.21
N GLU A 119 -3.27 24.90 16.99
CA GLU A 119 -4.67 25.14 16.63
C GLU A 119 -5.01 24.55 15.26
N ASP A 120 -4.11 24.67 14.27
CA ASP A 120 -4.30 24.11 12.93
C ASP A 120 -4.33 22.58 12.99
N ILE A 121 -3.49 21.97 13.83
CA ILE A 121 -3.48 20.52 14.06
C ILE A 121 -4.79 20.06 14.70
N GLU A 122 -5.31 20.77 15.70
CA GLU A 122 -6.60 20.45 16.30
C GLU A 122 -7.75 20.56 15.29
N ILE A 123 -7.74 21.59 14.43
CA ILE A 123 -8.72 21.73 13.33
C ILE A 123 -8.63 20.55 12.38
N PHE A 124 -7.41 20.16 11.97
CA PHE A 124 -7.20 19.00 11.10
C PHE A 124 -7.71 17.70 11.73
N MET A 125 -7.34 17.42 12.99
CA MET A 125 -7.78 16.23 13.71
C MET A 125 -9.30 16.16 13.84
N ASN A 126 -9.94 17.29 14.20
CA ASN A 126 -11.40 17.38 14.27
C ASN A 126 -12.07 17.15 12.89
N ALA A 127 -11.45 17.61 11.81
CA ALA A 127 -11.95 17.37 10.45
C ALA A 127 -11.89 15.87 10.10
N GLU A 128 -10.79 15.19 10.41
CA GLU A 128 -10.62 13.74 10.22
C GLU A 128 -11.65 12.93 11.04
N GLU A 129 -11.84 13.27 12.31
CA GLU A 129 -12.87 12.64 13.16
C GLU A 129 -14.27 12.80 12.56
N ASN A 130 -14.60 14.01 12.08
CA ASN A 130 -15.87 14.28 11.44
C ASN A 130 -16.06 13.50 10.14
N ILE A 131 -15.00 13.30 9.34
CA ILE A 131 -15.03 12.49 8.12
C ILE A 131 -15.32 11.02 8.48
N ILE A 132 -14.60 10.46 9.45
CA ILE A 132 -14.82 9.07 9.90
C ILE A 132 -16.23 8.89 10.43
N LYS A 133 -16.71 9.85 11.26
CA LYS A 133 -18.06 9.84 11.78
C LYS A 133 -19.09 9.91 10.63
N TYR A 134 -18.92 10.80 9.66
CA TYR A 134 -19.80 10.92 8.51
C TYR A 134 -19.87 9.61 7.71
N ILE A 135 -18.72 8.97 7.44
CA ILE A 135 -18.67 7.69 6.74
C ILE A 135 -19.48 6.62 7.49
N ASN A 136 -19.36 6.57 8.82
CA ASN A 136 -20.05 5.59 9.64
C ASN A 136 -21.57 5.85 9.72
N GLU A 137 -21.99 7.11 9.82
CA GLU A 137 -23.40 7.50 9.94
C GLU A 137 -24.13 7.54 8.60
N ASN A 138 -23.40 7.77 7.49
CA ASN A 138 -23.94 7.95 6.14
C ASN A 138 -23.23 7.04 5.13
N HIS A 139 -23.00 5.79 5.49
CA HIS A 139 -22.16 4.85 4.74
C HIS A 139 -22.54 4.76 3.26
N GLU A 140 -23.83 4.61 2.95
CA GLU A 140 -24.33 4.51 1.57
C GLU A 140 -23.96 5.73 0.72
N GLU A 141 -24.17 6.93 1.25
CA GLU A 141 -23.88 8.19 0.57
C GLU A 141 -22.35 8.39 0.43
N ALA A 142 -21.58 8.06 1.48
CA ALA A 142 -20.13 8.12 1.44
C ALA A 142 -19.54 7.21 0.34
N MET A 143 -20.06 5.97 0.22
CA MET A 143 -19.63 5.04 -0.83
C MET A 143 -19.99 5.55 -2.24
N GLU A 144 -21.13 6.22 -2.40
CA GLU A 144 -21.54 6.86 -3.66
C GLU A 144 -20.61 8.03 -4.04
N ILE A 145 -20.23 8.87 -3.08
CA ILE A 145 -19.30 9.98 -3.28
C ILE A 145 -17.94 9.43 -3.75
N VAL A 146 -17.41 8.42 -3.06
CA VAL A 146 -16.13 7.80 -3.40
C VAL A 146 -16.18 7.09 -4.76
N ALA A 147 -17.27 6.39 -5.06
CA ALA A 147 -17.48 5.72 -6.33
C ALA A 147 -17.43 6.71 -7.50
N LYS A 148 -18.11 7.86 -7.35
CA LYS A 148 -18.09 8.92 -8.36
C LYS A 148 -16.70 9.53 -8.54
N GLU A 149 -15.97 9.76 -7.44
CA GLU A 149 -14.62 10.35 -7.49
C GLU A 149 -13.60 9.41 -8.13
N LEU A 150 -13.71 8.11 -7.87
CA LEU A 150 -12.79 7.09 -8.39
C LEU A 150 -13.19 6.54 -9.77
N ASP A 151 -14.32 6.99 -10.34
CA ASP A 151 -14.91 6.42 -11.56
C ASP A 151 -15.05 4.89 -11.47
N LEU A 152 -15.75 4.46 -10.41
CA LEU A 152 -16.01 3.06 -10.10
C LEU A 152 -17.49 2.84 -9.77
N GLU A 153 -17.93 1.58 -9.91
CA GLU A 153 -19.21 1.15 -9.38
C GLU A 153 -19.18 1.16 -7.84
N LYS A 154 -20.28 1.53 -7.20
CA LYS A 154 -20.40 1.53 -5.73
C LYS A 154 -20.02 0.19 -5.10
N SER A 155 -20.43 -0.92 -5.72
CA SER A 155 -20.08 -2.27 -5.25
C SER A 155 -18.56 -2.51 -5.20
N ALA A 156 -17.81 -1.92 -6.11
CA ALA A 156 -16.35 -1.99 -6.12
C ALA A 156 -15.75 -1.23 -4.94
N VAL A 157 -16.30 -0.05 -4.63
CA VAL A 157 -15.87 0.74 -3.47
C VAL A 157 -16.18 0.01 -2.16
N GLU A 158 -17.35 -0.60 -2.05
CA GLU A 158 -17.74 -1.43 -0.89
C GLU A 158 -16.78 -2.62 -0.67
N GLU A 159 -16.32 -3.27 -1.74
CA GLU A 159 -15.33 -4.35 -1.63
C GLU A 159 -13.97 -3.83 -1.18
N MET A 160 -13.50 -2.72 -1.75
CA MET A 160 -12.23 -2.11 -1.36
C MET A 160 -12.28 -1.58 0.07
N TYR A 161 -13.37 -0.94 0.48
CA TYR A 161 -13.54 -0.39 1.82
C TYR A 161 -13.28 -1.41 2.92
N LYS A 162 -13.68 -2.67 2.72
CA LYS A 162 -13.45 -3.77 3.67
C LYS A 162 -11.97 -4.10 3.92
N GLN A 163 -11.08 -3.64 3.04
CA GLN A 163 -9.64 -3.84 3.18
C GLN A 163 -8.94 -2.76 4.02
N TYR A 164 -9.68 -1.70 4.38
CA TYR A 164 -9.15 -0.55 5.10
C TYR A 164 -9.69 -0.49 6.52
N ASP A 165 -8.80 -0.22 7.46
CA ASP A 165 -9.15 0.14 8.83
C ASP A 165 -8.86 1.65 9.00
N PHE A 166 -9.92 2.45 8.97
CA PHE A 166 -9.84 3.90 9.17
C PHE A 166 -10.10 4.22 10.64
N ASN A 167 -9.09 4.58 11.38
CA ASN A 167 -9.23 5.04 12.75
C ASN A 167 -8.16 6.10 13.10
N MET A 168 -8.31 6.78 14.23
CA MET A 168 -7.43 7.85 14.68
C MET A 168 -6.55 7.44 15.88
N GLU A 169 -6.75 6.23 16.39
CA GLU A 169 -6.01 5.75 17.54
C GLU A 169 -4.63 5.24 17.11
N THR A 170 -3.58 5.74 17.75
CA THR A 170 -2.24 5.18 17.62
C THR A 170 -2.02 4.18 18.76
N THR A 171 -1.87 2.93 18.41
CA THR A 171 -1.65 1.81 19.35
C THR A 171 -0.18 1.41 19.42
N ASP A 172 0.20 0.63 20.45
CA ASP A 172 1.54 0.03 20.52
C ASP A 172 1.87 -0.82 19.28
N ALA A 173 0.85 -1.44 18.67
CA ALA A 173 1.00 -2.21 17.45
C ALA A 173 1.37 -1.31 16.24
N ASP A 174 0.87 -0.07 16.21
CA ASP A 174 1.19 0.90 15.16
C ASP A 174 2.61 1.45 15.33
N ILE A 175 3.01 1.75 16.57
CA ILE A 175 4.39 2.15 16.89
C ILE A 175 5.36 1.04 16.46
N LYS A 176 5.05 -0.22 16.78
CA LYS A 176 5.84 -1.36 16.32
C LYS A 176 5.87 -1.48 14.80
N ALA A 177 4.77 -1.22 14.12
CA ALA A 177 4.70 -1.24 12.66
C ALA A 177 5.60 -0.16 12.04
N PHE A 178 5.62 1.06 12.61
CA PHE A 178 6.56 2.11 12.19
C PHE A 178 8.01 1.70 12.44
N GLN A 179 8.33 1.09 13.59
CA GLN A 179 9.67 0.56 13.83
C GLN A 179 10.07 -0.48 12.79
N ASN A 180 9.18 -1.43 12.45
CA ASN A 180 9.44 -2.42 11.40
C ASN A 180 9.75 -1.75 10.04
N VAL A 181 9.06 -0.65 9.71
CA VAL A 181 9.35 0.12 8.49
C VAL A 181 10.71 0.81 8.57
N ALA A 182 11.05 1.43 9.71
CA ALA A 182 12.35 2.07 9.92
C ALA A 182 13.50 1.04 9.80
N ASP A 183 13.36 -0.12 10.43
CA ASP A 183 14.33 -1.22 10.35
C ASP A 183 14.49 -1.74 8.91
N PHE A 184 13.37 -1.86 8.19
CA PHE A 184 13.37 -2.23 6.77
C PHE A 184 14.12 -1.18 5.93
N MET A 185 13.87 0.10 6.13
CA MET A 185 14.53 1.19 5.40
C MET A 185 16.04 1.21 5.67
N LEU A 186 16.45 0.97 6.91
CA LEU A 186 17.86 0.86 7.28
C LEU A 186 18.52 -0.36 6.62
N LYS A 187 17.89 -1.53 6.72
CA LYS A 187 18.37 -2.78 6.11
C LYS A 187 18.55 -2.68 4.60
N THR A 188 17.66 -1.94 3.92
CA THR A 188 17.69 -1.77 2.46
C THR A 188 18.51 -0.57 2.00
N GLY A 189 19.13 0.17 2.93
CA GLY A 189 19.96 1.35 2.61
C GLY A 189 19.17 2.58 2.16
N MET A 190 17.87 2.61 2.42
CA MET A 190 17.02 3.78 2.15
C MET A 190 17.26 4.90 3.16
N ILE A 191 17.71 4.57 4.36
CA ILE A 191 18.22 5.48 5.39
C ILE A 191 19.58 4.98 5.87
N GLU A 192 20.43 5.91 6.31
CA GLU A 192 21.80 5.61 6.74
C GLU A 192 21.94 5.48 8.26
N THR A 193 20.96 5.94 8.99
CA THR A 193 20.97 5.98 10.46
C THR A 193 19.75 5.28 11.05
N GLU A 194 19.96 4.63 12.19
CA GLU A 194 18.87 4.02 12.95
C GLU A 194 17.87 5.09 13.42
N VAL A 195 16.60 4.76 13.29
CA VAL A 195 15.48 5.60 13.75
C VAL A 195 14.64 4.81 14.74
N ASN A 196 14.29 5.40 15.86
CA ASN A 196 13.39 4.82 16.84
C ASN A 196 12.01 5.48 16.69
N ALA A 197 10.99 4.65 16.47
CA ALA A 197 9.61 5.08 16.34
C ALA A 197 8.94 5.36 17.70
#